data_6f59b514d6816fad74c80d7cbc099fcd
#
_entry.id   6f59b514d6816fad74c80d7cbc099fcd
#
_cell.length_a   1.000
_cell.length_b   1.000
_cell.length_c   1.000
_cell.angle_alpha   90.00
_cell.angle_beta   90.00
_cell.angle_gamma   90.00
#
_symmetry.space_group_name_H-M   'P 1'
#
loop_
_entity.id
_entity.type
_entity.pdbx_description
1 polymer ?
#
loop_
_entity_poly.entity_id
_entity_poly.type
_entity_poly.pdbx_seq_one_letter_code
_entity_poly.pdbx_strand_id
1 'polypeptide(L)'
;MRKLRRMGLVLLVALAEASLFPSVGEAAMVTLSLEQLARGVNTIVLGTVTRQASAWNAQHTAIYTDVTVAIEEVIKGLSGLEVTFRVAGGIVGEIGMRTSNDPVFQDGERVIVFLNTDSAPARVGGLHQGKYTVRDGMVKKDGQRIAVADFINAVRAASR
;
A
#
# COMPACT_ATOMS: atom_id res chain seq x y z
N MET A 1 -21.25 58.57 43.85
CA MET A 1 -20.36 57.40 43.92
C MET A 1 -21.15 56.10 43.66
N ARG A 2 -21.66 55.87 42.47
CA ARG A 2 -22.48 54.70 42.17
C ARG A 2 -22.45 54.26 40.69
N LYS A 3 -21.29 54.36 40.00
CA LYS A 3 -21.16 53.99 38.57
C LYS A 3 -19.95 53.12 38.22
N LEU A 4 -19.25 52.51 39.20
CA LEU A 4 -18.03 51.70 38.94
C LEU A 4 -18.17 50.20 39.21
N ARG A 5 -19.38 49.63 39.31
CA ARG A 5 -19.57 48.19 39.65
C ARG A 5 -20.19 47.33 38.55
N ARG A 6 -20.39 47.86 37.34
CA ARG A 6 -21.02 47.09 36.24
C ARG A 6 -20.11 46.79 35.04
N MET A 7 -18.81 47.07 35.10
CA MET A 7 -17.89 46.87 33.98
C MET A 7 -16.91 45.69 34.18
N GLY A 8 -17.03 44.97 35.31
CA GLY A 8 -16.16 43.84 35.66
C GLY A 8 -16.71 42.43 35.32
N LEU A 9 -17.95 42.31 34.80
CA LEU A 9 -18.60 40.99 34.64
C LEU A 9 -18.73 40.52 33.17
N VAL A 10 -18.30 41.30 32.21
CA VAL A 10 -18.41 40.95 30.78
C VAL A 10 -17.10 40.39 30.19
N LEU A 11 -15.97 40.48 30.92
CA LEU A 11 -14.66 40.06 30.40
C LEU A 11 -14.25 38.60 30.79
N LEU A 12 -15.09 37.85 31.48
CA LEU A 12 -14.74 36.51 32.00
C LEU A 12 -15.47 35.34 31.26
N VAL A 13 -16.23 35.61 30.20
CA VAL A 13 -16.94 34.58 29.45
C VAL A 13 -16.29 34.24 28.09
N ALA A 14 -15.28 35.01 27.67
CA ALA A 14 -14.65 34.85 26.35
C ALA A 14 -13.43 33.91 26.28
N LEU A 15 -13.09 33.16 27.34
CA LEU A 15 -11.88 32.32 27.40
C LEU A 15 -12.16 30.80 27.51
N ALA A 16 -13.38 30.33 27.31
CA ALA A 16 -13.75 28.92 27.51
C ALA A 16 -14.12 28.16 26.21
N GLU A 17 -13.90 28.72 25.03
CA GLU A 17 -14.28 28.07 23.75
C GLU A 17 -13.10 27.54 22.92
N ALA A 18 -11.93 27.32 23.49
CA ALA A 18 -10.72 26.96 22.74
C ALA A 18 -10.26 25.52 22.99
N SER A 19 -11.16 24.52 23.03
CA SER A 19 -10.71 23.11 23.22
C SER A 19 -11.62 22.04 22.63
N LEU A 20 -12.26 22.27 21.48
CA LEU A 20 -13.03 21.25 20.78
C LEU A 20 -12.64 21.16 19.30
N PHE A 21 -11.33 21.08 19.01
CA PHE A 21 -10.90 20.49 17.75
C PHE A 21 -10.73 19.00 18.03
N PRO A 22 -11.57 18.11 17.44
CA PRO A 22 -11.26 16.70 17.46
C PRO A 22 -9.91 16.55 16.75
N SER A 23 -8.91 16.04 17.46
CA SER A 23 -7.69 15.59 16.83
C SER A 23 -8.12 14.54 15.80
N VAL A 24 -8.00 14.87 14.51
CA VAL A 24 -8.13 13.91 13.42
C VAL A 24 -7.00 12.91 13.67
N GLY A 25 -7.34 11.78 14.30
CA GLY A 25 -6.41 10.70 14.52
C GLY A 25 -5.88 10.27 13.16
N GLU A 26 -4.60 10.48 12.92
CA GLU A 26 -3.89 9.93 11.78
C GLU A 26 -4.09 8.41 11.88
N ALA A 27 -4.79 7.83 10.92
CA ALA A 27 -5.02 6.38 10.90
C ALA A 27 -3.66 5.71 10.72
N ALA A 28 -3.06 5.29 11.83
CA ALA A 28 -1.80 4.59 11.83
C ALA A 28 -1.96 3.29 11.04
N MET A 29 -1.23 3.16 9.93
CA MET A 29 -1.25 1.93 9.15
C MET A 29 -0.61 0.82 10.00
N VAL A 30 -1.36 -0.28 10.19
CA VAL A 30 -0.88 -1.45 10.92
C VAL A 30 0.24 -2.11 10.12
N THR A 31 1.42 -2.23 10.72
CA THR A 31 2.53 -2.99 10.13
C THR A 31 2.23 -4.48 10.26
N LEU A 32 2.16 -5.18 9.12
CA LEU A 32 1.93 -6.62 9.07
C LEU A 32 3.26 -7.37 9.22
N SER A 33 3.25 -8.44 10.01
CA SER A 33 4.37 -9.38 10.01
C SER A 33 4.42 -10.16 8.70
N LEU A 34 5.57 -10.77 8.39
CA LEU A 34 5.71 -11.62 7.20
C LEU A 34 4.71 -12.77 7.21
N GLU A 35 4.44 -13.37 8.39
CA GLU A 35 3.47 -14.43 8.57
C GLU A 35 2.03 -13.95 8.31
N GLN A 36 1.67 -12.79 8.85
CA GLN A 36 0.35 -12.21 8.62
C GLN A 36 0.14 -11.92 7.13
N LEU A 37 1.16 -11.34 6.47
CA LEU A 37 1.11 -11.04 5.06
C LEU A 37 1.03 -12.32 4.21
N ALA A 38 1.89 -13.32 4.49
CA ALA A 38 1.94 -14.57 3.73
C ALA A 38 0.67 -15.43 3.90
N ARG A 39 0.05 -15.40 5.10
CA ARG A 39 -1.22 -16.10 5.36
C ARG A 39 -2.42 -15.36 4.81
N GLY A 40 -2.37 -14.02 4.79
CA GLY A 40 -3.46 -13.15 4.35
C GLY A 40 -3.66 -13.08 2.82
N VAL A 41 -2.82 -13.77 2.03
CA VAL A 41 -2.91 -13.80 0.57
C VAL A 41 -2.95 -15.23 0.05
N ASN A 42 -3.48 -15.43 -1.15
CA ASN A 42 -3.57 -16.75 -1.77
C ASN A 42 -2.47 -17.01 -2.81
N THR A 43 -1.78 -15.98 -3.28
CA THR A 43 -0.74 -16.10 -4.32
C THR A 43 0.48 -15.24 -3.94
N ILE A 44 1.67 -15.81 -4.07
CA ILE A 44 2.95 -15.10 -3.89
C ILE A 44 3.89 -15.54 -4.99
N VAL A 45 4.41 -14.60 -5.77
CA VAL A 45 5.30 -14.87 -6.90
C VAL A 45 6.54 -13.99 -6.87
N LEU A 46 7.65 -14.52 -7.34
CA LEU A 46 8.83 -13.78 -7.79
C LEU A 46 8.72 -13.62 -9.30
N GLY A 47 8.95 -12.44 -9.82
CA GLY A 47 8.93 -12.20 -11.27
C GLY A 47 9.38 -10.79 -11.64
N THR A 48 9.31 -10.51 -12.94
CA THR A 48 9.69 -9.23 -13.52
C THR A 48 8.48 -8.51 -14.10
N VAL A 49 8.32 -7.23 -13.80
CA VAL A 49 7.26 -6.38 -14.37
C VAL A 49 7.51 -6.21 -15.87
N THR A 50 6.57 -6.67 -16.69
CA THR A 50 6.69 -6.65 -18.15
C THR A 50 5.80 -5.60 -18.80
N ARG A 51 4.71 -5.19 -18.13
CA ARG A 51 3.76 -4.22 -18.66
C ARG A 51 2.99 -3.53 -17.58
N GLN A 52 2.70 -2.25 -17.81
CA GLN A 52 1.77 -1.45 -17.02
C GLN A 52 0.80 -0.74 -17.96
N ALA A 53 -0.49 -0.70 -17.59
CA ALA A 53 -1.52 -0.02 -18.34
C ALA A 53 -2.41 0.76 -17.38
N SER A 54 -2.36 2.09 -17.45
CA SER A 54 -3.20 2.98 -16.61
C SER A 54 -4.46 3.37 -17.37
N ALA A 55 -5.59 3.36 -16.67
CA ALA A 55 -6.88 3.79 -17.21
C ALA A 55 -7.74 4.43 -16.12
N TRP A 56 -8.66 5.31 -16.55
CA TRP A 56 -9.73 5.80 -15.72
C TRP A 56 -10.73 4.70 -15.38
N ASN A 57 -11.33 4.78 -14.19
CA ASN A 57 -12.54 4.00 -13.92
C ASN A 57 -13.71 4.50 -14.77
N ALA A 58 -14.81 3.74 -14.80
CA ALA A 58 -15.98 4.05 -15.62
C ALA A 58 -16.60 5.43 -15.29
N GLN A 59 -16.44 5.92 -14.07
CA GLN A 59 -16.96 7.21 -13.60
C GLN A 59 -15.96 8.37 -13.81
N HIS A 60 -14.76 8.12 -14.35
CA HIS A 60 -13.67 9.10 -14.49
C HIS A 60 -13.28 9.82 -13.18
N THR A 61 -13.39 9.13 -12.04
CA THR A 61 -13.07 9.66 -10.70
C THR A 61 -11.77 9.14 -10.13
N ALA A 62 -11.24 8.04 -10.68
CA ALA A 62 -10.00 7.41 -10.22
C ALA A 62 -9.24 6.76 -11.38
N ILE A 63 -7.91 6.80 -11.29
CA ILE A 63 -7.01 6.08 -12.20
C ILE A 63 -6.56 4.80 -11.50
N TYR A 64 -6.53 3.70 -12.26
CA TYR A 64 -5.97 2.42 -11.85
C TYR A 64 -4.93 1.98 -12.87
N THR A 65 -3.92 1.24 -12.41
CA THR A 65 -2.90 0.65 -13.25
C THR A 65 -2.98 -0.87 -13.14
N ASP A 66 -3.16 -1.53 -14.27
CA ASP A 66 -3.01 -2.97 -14.40
C ASP A 66 -1.52 -3.26 -14.63
N VAL A 67 -0.92 -4.04 -13.72
CA VAL A 67 0.49 -4.42 -13.72
C VAL A 67 0.59 -5.89 -14.08
N THR A 68 1.36 -6.22 -15.12
CA THR A 68 1.64 -7.60 -15.53
C THR A 68 3.07 -7.96 -15.13
N VAL A 69 3.21 -9.11 -14.47
CA VAL A 69 4.48 -9.67 -14.01
C VAL A 69 4.69 -11.02 -14.68
N ALA A 70 5.79 -11.18 -15.42
CA ALA A 70 6.26 -12.47 -15.87
C ALA A 70 6.82 -13.25 -14.67
N ILE A 71 6.26 -14.43 -14.43
CA ILE A 71 6.56 -15.24 -13.24
C ILE A 71 7.85 -16.02 -13.47
N GLU A 72 8.83 -15.83 -12.60
CA GLU A 72 10.07 -16.61 -12.54
C GLU A 72 9.93 -17.78 -11.57
N GLU A 73 9.23 -17.56 -10.45
CA GLU A 73 9.05 -18.58 -9.42
C GLU A 73 7.71 -18.36 -8.70
N VAL A 74 6.94 -19.44 -8.56
CA VAL A 74 5.74 -19.47 -7.71
C VAL A 74 6.14 -19.89 -6.31
N ILE A 75 5.92 -19.00 -5.34
CA ILE A 75 6.24 -19.23 -3.93
C ILE A 75 5.03 -19.83 -3.22
N LYS A 76 3.82 -19.34 -3.54
CA LYS A 76 2.53 -19.81 -3.01
C LYS A 76 1.44 -19.66 -4.08
N GLY A 77 0.54 -20.63 -4.16
CA GLY A 77 -0.74 -20.54 -4.88
C GLY A 77 -0.63 -20.72 -6.38
N LEU A 78 -1.15 -19.77 -7.15
CA LEU A 78 -1.36 -19.85 -8.60
C LEU A 78 -0.09 -20.23 -9.36
N SER A 79 -0.23 -21.12 -10.35
CA SER A 79 0.81 -21.43 -11.33
C SER A 79 0.46 -20.83 -12.69
N GLY A 80 1.47 -20.31 -13.40
CA GLY A 80 1.30 -19.69 -14.72
C GLY A 80 2.60 -19.04 -15.17
N LEU A 81 2.59 -18.48 -16.39
CA LEU A 81 3.73 -17.76 -16.94
C LEU A 81 3.72 -16.28 -16.56
N GLU A 82 2.52 -15.74 -16.33
CA GLU A 82 2.33 -14.33 -15.94
C GLU A 82 1.13 -14.17 -15.01
N VAL A 83 1.11 -13.07 -14.29
CA VAL A 83 -0.02 -12.63 -13.48
C VAL A 83 -0.25 -11.15 -13.70
N THR A 84 -1.52 -10.75 -13.83
CA THR A 84 -1.92 -9.34 -13.90
C THR A 84 -2.75 -8.99 -12.67
N PHE A 85 -2.41 -7.89 -12.05
CA PHE A 85 -3.13 -7.36 -10.88
C PHE A 85 -3.26 -5.84 -10.98
N ARG A 86 -4.19 -5.28 -10.22
CA ARG A 86 -4.53 -3.86 -10.26
C ARG A 86 -4.07 -3.14 -9.00
N VAL A 87 -3.46 -1.96 -9.19
CA VAL A 87 -3.13 -1.00 -8.14
C VAL A 87 -3.86 0.32 -8.40
N ALA A 88 -4.11 1.10 -7.34
CA ALA A 88 -4.68 2.43 -7.50
C ALA A 88 -3.59 3.44 -7.86
N GLY A 89 -3.98 4.42 -8.67
CA GLY A 89 -3.07 5.43 -9.21
C GLY A 89 -2.53 5.06 -10.58
N GLY A 90 -1.75 5.97 -11.13
CA GLY A 90 -1.15 5.88 -12.47
C GLY A 90 -1.21 7.20 -13.21
N ILE A 91 -0.86 7.18 -14.50
CA ILE A 91 -0.84 8.36 -15.37
C ILE A 91 -1.67 8.05 -16.61
N VAL A 92 -2.62 8.94 -16.94
CA VAL A 92 -3.40 8.89 -18.17
C VAL A 92 -3.32 10.27 -18.85
N GLY A 93 -2.64 10.34 -19.99
CA GLY A 93 -2.31 11.60 -20.63
C GLY A 93 -1.42 12.47 -19.73
N GLU A 94 -1.87 13.69 -19.42
CA GLU A 94 -1.15 14.63 -18.56
C GLU A 94 -1.59 14.53 -17.08
N ILE A 95 -2.56 13.67 -16.77
CA ILE A 95 -3.12 13.55 -15.41
C ILE A 95 -2.51 12.36 -14.70
N GLY A 96 -1.85 12.63 -13.58
CA GLY A 96 -1.32 11.63 -12.65
C GLY A 96 -2.16 11.57 -11.38
N MET A 97 -2.45 10.36 -10.91
CA MET A 97 -3.05 10.10 -9.61
C MET A 97 -2.13 9.19 -8.78
N ARG A 98 -1.95 9.52 -7.52
CA ARG A 98 -1.13 8.72 -6.60
C ARG A 98 -1.89 8.51 -5.30
N THR A 99 -1.84 7.28 -4.79
CA THR A 99 -2.32 6.95 -3.45
C THR A 99 -1.11 6.75 -2.54
N SER A 100 -1.24 7.10 -1.26
CA SER A 100 -0.14 6.96 -0.29
C SER A 100 0.12 5.50 0.10
N ASN A 101 -0.83 4.61 -0.11
CA ASN A 101 -0.81 3.27 0.44
C ASN A 101 -0.56 2.16 -0.59
N ASP A 102 -0.80 2.41 -1.88
CA ASP A 102 -0.57 1.42 -2.92
C ASP A 102 0.89 1.40 -3.39
N PRO A 103 1.44 0.22 -3.72
CA PRO A 103 2.79 0.11 -4.25
C PRO A 103 2.88 0.69 -5.67
N VAL A 104 4.01 1.33 -5.96
CA VAL A 104 4.35 1.78 -7.31
C VAL A 104 5.28 0.74 -7.95
N PHE A 105 5.06 0.42 -9.22
CA PHE A 105 5.87 -0.51 -9.99
C PHE A 105 6.59 0.22 -11.13
N GLN A 106 7.67 -0.37 -11.64
CA GLN A 106 8.41 0.11 -12.80
C GLN A 106 8.61 -1.04 -13.79
N ASP A 107 8.55 -0.75 -15.10
CA ASP A 107 8.81 -1.75 -16.12
C ASP A 107 10.25 -2.26 -15.99
N GLY A 108 10.43 -3.58 -16.10
CA GLY A 108 11.70 -4.26 -15.86
C GLY A 108 12.07 -4.45 -14.39
N GLU A 109 11.26 -3.97 -13.45
CA GLU A 109 11.51 -4.17 -12.02
C GLU A 109 11.30 -5.63 -11.63
N ARG A 110 12.28 -6.24 -10.98
CA ARG A 110 12.17 -7.59 -10.42
C ARG A 110 11.60 -7.52 -9.01
N VAL A 111 10.50 -8.23 -8.77
CA VAL A 111 9.70 -8.09 -7.53
C VAL A 111 9.27 -9.44 -6.96
N ILE A 112 9.10 -9.50 -5.63
CA ILE A 112 8.25 -10.49 -4.99
C ILE A 112 6.96 -9.78 -4.62
N VAL A 113 5.81 -10.31 -5.10
CA VAL A 113 4.50 -9.71 -4.85
C VAL A 113 3.55 -10.70 -4.19
N PHE A 114 2.82 -10.20 -3.21
CA PHE A 114 1.81 -10.89 -2.43
C PHE A 114 0.44 -10.48 -2.96
N LEU A 115 -0.33 -11.42 -3.49
CA LEU A 115 -1.55 -11.15 -4.25
C LEU A 115 -2.77 -11.88 -3.69
N ASN A 116 -3.90 -11.19 -3.72
CA ASN A 116 -5.22 -11.79 -3.62
C ASN A 116 -5.80 -11.92 -5.03
N THR A 117 -5.88 -13.16 -5.51
CA THR A 117 -6.35 -13.50 -6.84
C THR A 117 -7.78 -14.07 -6.83
N ASP A 118 -8.43 -14.13 -5.68
CA ASP A 118 -9.82 -14.61 -5.54
C ASP A 118 -10.86 -13.64 -6.11
N SER A 119 -10.46 -12.41 -6.37
CA SER A 119 -11.29 -11.39 -7.02
C SER A 119 -10.69 -10.96 -8.36
N ALA A 120 -11.54 -10.57 -9.31
CA ALA A 120 -11.13 -9.95 -10.56
C ALA A 120 -11.45 -8.44 -10.51
N PRO A 121 -10.46 -7.59 -10.69
CA PRO A 121 -9.03 -7.86 -10.87
C PRO A 121 -8.32 -8.28 -9.57
N ALA A 122 -7.26 -9.08 -9.69
CA ALA A 122 -6.37 -9.40 -8.59
C ALA A 122 -5.77 -8.13 -7.96
N ARG A 123 -5.41 -8.17 -6.69
CA ARG A 123 -4.88 -7.01 -5.95
C ARG A 123 -3.69 -7.38 -5.08
N VAL A 124 -2.85 -6.40 -4.81
CA VAL A 124 -1.75 -6.56 -3.85
C VAL A 124 -2.32 -6.65 -2.43
N GLY A 125 -1.99 -7.71 -1.71
CA GLY A 125 -2.32 -7.87 -0.30
C GLY A 125 -1.39 -7.05 0.59
N GLY A 126 -1.93 -6.47 1.66
CA GLY A 126 -1.14 -5.64 2.57
C GLY A 126 -0.68 -4.31 1.98
N LEU A 127 -1.27 -3.87 0.85
CA LEU A 127 -0.95 -2.63 0.18
C LEU A 127 0.55 -2.56 -0.19
N HIS A 128 1.25 -1.44 0.09
CA HIS A 128 2.68 -1.32 -0.21
C HIS A 128 3.57 -2.35 0.52
N GLN A 129 3.09 -2.93 1.64
CA GLN A 129 3.82 -3.97 2.37
C GLN A 129 3.86 -5.30 1.59
N GLY A 130 2.96 -5.50 0.62
CA GLY A 130 2.89 -6.69 -0.23
C GLY A 130 3.82 -6.67 -1.43
N LYS A 131 4.71 -5.69 -1.55
CA LYS A 131 5.70 -5.60 -2.62
C LYS A 131 7.11 -5.55 -2.04
N TYR A 132 7.98 -6.41 -2.54
CA TYR A 132 9.41 -6.37 -2.26
C TYR A 132 10.20 -6.31 -3.56
N THR A 133 10.98 -5.24 -3.75
CA THR A 133 11.86 -5.09 -4.91
C THR A 133 13.12 -5.92 -4.72
N VAL A 134 13.50 -6.68 -5.72
CA VAL A 134 14.76 -7.44 -5.76
C VAL A 134 15.81 -6.62 -6.52
N ARG A 135 16.91 -6.30 -5.86
CA ARG A 135 18.08 -5.61 -6.46
C ARG A 135 19.34 -6.36 -6.09
N ASP A 136 20.18 -6.65 -7.09
CA ASP A 136 21.45 -7.39 -6.89
C ASP A 136 21.27 -8.70 -6.11
N GLY A 137 20.18 -9.43 -6.38
CA GLY A 137 19.86 -10.69 -5.67
C GLY A 137 19.43 -10.52 -4.21
N MET A 138 19.13 -9.29 -3.77
CA MET A 138 18.76 -8.95 -2.40
C MET A 138 17.39 -8.30 -2.33
N VAL A 139 16.69 -8.52 -1.23
CA VAL A 139 15.43 -7.87 -0.83
C VAL A 139 15.71 -6.98 0.37
N LYS A 140 15.09 -5.80 0.43
CA LYS A 140 15.15 -4.96 1.63
C LYS A 140 13.88 -5.17 2.47
N LYS A 141 14.03 -5.62 3.72
CA LYS A 141 12.97 -5.77 4.71
C LYS A 141 13.41 -5.14 6.04
N ASP A 142 12.59 -4.28 6.62
CA ASP A 142 12.84 -3.62 7.92
C ASP A 142 14.23 -2.96 8.01
N GLY A 143 14.66 -2.35 6.90
CA GLY A 143 15.98 -1.71 6.79
C GLY A 143 17.13 -2.65 6.49
N GLN A 144 16.97 -3.98 6.61
CA GLN A 144 17.99 -4.99 6.36
C GLN A 144 17.95 -5.51 4.92
N ARG A 145 19.10 -5.87 4.37
CA ARG A 145 19.23 -6.55 3.07
C ARG A 145 19.34 -8.06 3.32
N ILE A 146 18.46 -8.82 2.70
CA ILE A 146 18.33 -10.27 2.83
C ILE A 146 18.49 -10.88 1.44
N ALA A 147 19.24 -11.97 1.30
CA ALA A 147 19.33 -12.70 0.03
C ALA A 147 17.94 -13.16 -0.42
N VAL A 148 17.62 -13.03 -1.70
CA VAL A 148 16.29 -13.37 -2.23
C VAL A 148 15.90 -14.82 -1.92
N ALA A 149 16.86 -15.76 -1.99
CA ALA A 149 16.62 -17.17 -1.65
C ALA A 149 16.22 -17.36 -0.18
N ASP A 150 16.89 -16.67 0.75
CA ASP A 150 16.60 -16.75 2.19
C ASP A 150 15.23 -16.12 2.48
N PHE A 151 14.91 -15.00 1.82
CA PHE A 151 13.60 -14.36 1.95
C PHE A 151 12.49 -15.29 1.44
N ILE A 152 12.65 -15.94 0.28
CA ILE A 152 11.69 -16.91 -0.26
C ILE A 152 11.49 -18.08 0.70
N ASN A 153 12.55 -18.62 1.28
CA ASN A 153 12.47 -19.70 2.27
C ASN A 153 11.69 -19.26 3.52
N ALA A 154 11.93 -18.05 4.00
CA ALA A 154 11.16 -17.46 5.10
C ALA A 154 9.68 -17.30 4.77
N VAL A 155 9.34 -16.81 3.56
CA VAL A 155 7.96 -16.70 3.06
C VAL A 155 7.28 -18.06 2.99
N ARG A 156 7.95 -19.08 2.46
CA ARG A 156 7.41 -20.45 2.40
C ARG A 156 7.14 -21.03 3.79
N ALA A 157 8.04 -20.80 4.74
CA ALA A 157 7.84 -21.23 6.12
C ALA A 157 6.63 -20.51 6.77
N ALA A 158 6.49 -19.22 6.52
CA ALA A 158 5.41 -18.38 7.02
C ALA A 158 4.03 -18.70 6.40
N SER A 159 4.01 -19.33 5.23
CA SER A 159 2.78 -19.65 4.46
C SER A 159 2.13 -20.99 4.84
N ARG A 160 2.76 -21.75 5.73
CA ARG A 160 2.30 -23.09 6.18
C ARG A 160 1.23 -23.04 7.28
#